data_721ef43bd867937bd20b31c37f7450cf
#
_entry.id   721ef43bd867937bd20b31c37f7450cf
#
_cell.length_a   1.000
_cell.length_b   1.000
_cell.length_c   1.000
_cell.angle_alpha   90.00
_cell.angle_beta   90.00
_cell.angle_gamma   90.00
#
_symmetry.space_group_name_H-M   'P 1'
#
loop_
_entity.id
_entity.type
_entity.pdbx_description
1 polymer ?
#
loop_
_entity_poly.entity_id
_entity_poly.type
_entity_poly.pdbx_seq_one_letter_code
_entity_poly.pdbx_strand_id
1 'polypeptide(L)'
;MRGVKLANALAECGLQPGDRIATLEKNSIEAADIILAAAIGNYTRVPLYARNRCEAHAHMIASTGSRLALVDEALASELAGLDAQAPTLERIIIRDHNYENWLATASDRDPDPVVAPEDYCVIRHTGGTTGKPKGVAYRHRSWMTISAAFFSIGPQVAPGDAILHVGPLSHASGFLFVPAWYCGARNVMMDGFDPASFLDTLEQERISHAFVAPTMLNAIVHHDGAYGRHFPNLKFLLSASAPISEPTLRKSCQIFGNHVLHSGYGQTEILPIASMGPNEWFGEFEGSAPIRAVGRPMSGADIEIRNEDGKVLGPNEPGEIVARFENGQMEEFWNDPEETARRMEDGWVKTGDVGMIDTNGFLYLLDRNNDMIVSGGFNIYPTEIENVIADHPGVLEVAVFGVPHEKWGETPLAMVRVKPGAQITETEIIDLVRQRLGSAKKPSKVVFTAEPLPLSNVGKVLRSKLREPYWAGQDRRISGA
;
A
#
# COMPACT_ATOMS: atom_id res chain seq x y z
N MET A 1 15.10 -23.64 10.15
CA MET A 1 14.57 -24.88 10.76
C MET A 1 13.03 -24.92 10.73
N ARG A 2 12.28 -23.95 11.36
CA ARG A 2 10.80 -23.95 11.36
C ARG A 2 10.21 -23.93 9.96
N GLY A 3 10.69 -23.06 9.06
CA GLY A 3 10.23 -23.02 7.66
C GLY A 3 10.44 -24.33 6.88
N VAL A 4 11.54 -25.03 7.13
CA VAL A 4 11.78 -26.36 6.53
C VAL A 4 10.77 -27.39 7.04
N LYS A 5 10.53 -27.43 8.37
CA LYS A 5 9.51 -28.31 8.95
C LYS A 5 8.13 -28.00 8.39
N LEU A 6 7.77 -26.73 8.28
CA LEU A 6 6.47 -26.34 7.73
C LEU A 6 6.34 -26.72 6.25
N ALA A 7 7.40 -26.55 5.44
CA ALA A 7 7.39 -26.99 4.04
C ALA A 7 7.13 -28.51 3.92
N ASN A 8 7.81 -29.31 4.74
CA ASN A 8 7.61 -30.76 4.77
C ASN A 8 6.21 -31.16 5.27
N ALA A 9 5.72 -30.51 6.34
CA ALA A 9 4.38 -30.76 6.87
C ALA A 9 3.28 -30.45 5.84
N LEU A 10 3.47 -29.39 5.04
CA LEU A 10 2.58 -29.04 3.94
C LEU A 10 2.63 -30.07 2.80
N ALA A 11 3.82 -30.60 2.47
CA ALA A 11 3.97 -31.70 1.51
C ALA A 11 3.27 -32.98 2.00
N GLU A 12 3.38 -33.31 3.29
CA GLU A 12 2.65 -34.42 3.92
C GLU A 12 1.12 -34.23 3.89
N CYS A 13 0.65 -32.97 3.83
CA CYS A 13 -0.75 -32.65 3.58
C CYS A 13 -1.17 -32.74 2.11
N GLY A 14 -0.27 -33.14 1.20
CA GLY A 14 -0.55 -33.39 -0.22
C GLY A 14 -0.24 -32.21 -1.14
N LEU A 15 0.34 -31.10 -0.65
CA LEU A 15 0.78 -30.00 -1.52
C LEU A 15 1.97 -30.44 -2.38
N GLN A 16 1.96 -30.02 -3.62
CA GLN A 16 3.04 -30.20 -4.58
C GLN A 16 3.68 -28.85 -4.92
N PRO A 17 4.95 -28.80 -5.36
CA PRO A 17 5.55 -27.58 -5.90
C PRO A 17 4.63 -26.91 -6.94
N GLY A 18 4.45 -25.58 -6.82
CA GLY A 18 3.53 -24.79 -7.64
C GLY A 18 2.09 -24.74 -7.14
N ASP A 19 1.70 -25.55 -6.15
CA ASP A 19 0.37 -25.43 -5.53
C ASP A 19 0.22 -24.11 -4.77
N ARG A 20 -1.02 -23.58 -4.72
CA ARG A 20 -1.35 -22.35 -4.03
C ARG A 20 -1.79 -22.64 -2.60
N ILE A 21 -1.17 -21.91 -1.68
CA ILE A 21 -1.53 -21.92 -0.27
C ILE A 21 -2.05 -20.56 0.18
N ALA A 22 -3.30 -20.52 0.61
CA ALA A 22 -3.88 -19.31 1.21
C ALA A 22 -3.36 -19.16 2.64
N THR A 23 -3.10 -17.91 3.05
CA THR A 23 -2.64 -17.60 4.41
C THR A 23 -3.45 -16.46 5.00
N LEU A 24 -4.08 -16.68 6.16
CA LEU A 24 -4.85 -15.65 6.86
C LEU A 24 -4.27 -15.46 8.25
N GLU A 25 -3.51 -14.38 8.42
CA GLU A 25 -2.64 -14.22 9.57
C GLU A 25 -2.52 -12.77 10.00
N LYS A 26 -2.28 -12.59 11.29
CA LYS A 26 -1.71 -11.37 11.85
C LYS A 26 -0.18 -11.38 11.74
N ASN A 27 0.45 -10.25 12.04
CA ASN A 27 1.90 -10.21 12.13
C ASN A 27 2.39 -11.02 13.33
N SER A 28 3.12 -12.07 13.07
CA SER A 28 3.69 -12.97 14.08
C SER A 28 4.92 -13.69 13.55
N ILE A 29 5.63 -14.40 14.41
CA ILE A 29 6.76 -15.26 14.01
C ILE A 29 6.24 -16.39 13.10
N GLU A 30 5.08 -16.90 13.40
CA GLU A 30 4.43 -17.97 12.63
C GLU A 30 4.03 -17.48 11.23
N ALA A 31 3.61 -16.23 11.08
CA ALA A 31 3.35 -15.61 9.79
C ALA A 31 4.65 -15.49 8.94
N ALA A 32 5.79 -15.36 9.59
CA ALA A 32 7.08 -15.40 8.92
C ALA A 32 7.46 -16.82 8.45
N ASP A 33 7.13 -17.86 9.24
CA ASP A 33 7.42 -19.24 8.88
C ASP A 33 6.83 -19.64 7.54
N ILE A 34 5.60 -19.18 7.22
CA ILE A 34 4.96 -19.53 5.95
C ILE A 34 5.60 -18.83 4.74
N ILE A 35 6.16 -17.64 4.91
CA ILE A 35 6.90 -16.97 3.84
C ILE A 35 8.11 -17.83 3.44
N LEU A 36 8.78 -18.40 4.44
CA LEU A 36 9.94 -19.25 4.26
C LEU A 36 9.55 -20.63 3.74
N ALA A 37 8.52 -21.23 4.34
CA ALA A 37 8.05 -22.55 3.93
C ALA A 37 7.55 -22.57 2.48
N ALA A 38 6.86 -21.53 2.03
CA ALA A 38 6.43 -21.41 0.65
C ALA A 38 7.61 -21.32 -0.32
N ALA A 39 8.65 -20.55 0.02
CA ALA A 39 9.86 -20.46 -0.77
C ALA A 39 10.64 -21.80 -0.79
N ILE A 40 10.77 -22.46 0.36
CA ILE A 40 11.49 -23.74 0.52
C ILE A 40 10.76 -24.88 -0.21
N GLY A 41 9.43 -24.94 -0.13
CA GLY A 41 8.61 -25.98 -0.75
C GLY A 41 8.20 -25.67 -2.20
N ASN A 42 8.61 -24.52 -2.73
CA ASN A 42 8.18 -24.01 -4.04
C ASN A 42 6.64 -23.90 -4.16
N TYR A 43 5.98 -23.44 -3.10
CA TYR A 43 4.53 -23.18 -3.09
C TYR A 43 4.23 -21.74 -3.43
N THR A 44 3.14 -21.50 -4.17
CA THR A 44 2.68 -20.14 -4.45
C THR A 44 1.83 -19.62 -3.28
N ARG A 45 2.35 -18.64 -2.57
CA ARG A 45 1.65 -18.06 -1.42
C ARG A 45 0.54 -17.11 -1.87
N VAL A 46 -0.64 -17.23 -1.25
CA VAL A 46 -1.81 -16.37 -1.46
C VAL A 46 -2.18 -15.70 -0.13
N PRO A 47 -1.56 -14.55 0.21
CA PRO A 47 -1.87 -13.86 1.45
C PRO A 47 -3.27 -13.25 1.41
N LEU A 48 -4.12 -13.66 2.34
CA LEU A 48 -5.43 -13.06 2.61
C LEU A 48 -5.25 -11.86 3.55
N TYR A 49 -6.25 -11.00 3.59
CA TYR A 49 -6.16 -9.79 4.41
C TYR A 49 -7.03 -9.94 5.67
N ALA A 50 -6.42 -9.90 6.85
CA ALA A 50 -7.09 -10.10 8.13
C ALA A 50 -8.30 -9.17 8.38
N ARG A 51 -8.38 -8.04 7.67
CA ARG A 51 -9.50 -7.08 7.76
C ARG A 51 -10.62 -7.37 6.76
N ASN A 52 -10.46 -8.34 5.86
CA ASN A 52 -11.52 -8.77 4.96
C ASN A 52 -12.53 -9.65 5.71
N ARG A 53 -13.67 -9.91 5.07
CA ARG A 53 -14.72 -10.81 5.54
C ARG A 53 -14.73 -12.07 4.71
N CYS A 54 -15.44 -13.07 5.22
CA CYS A 54 -15.60 -14.42 4.67
C CYS A 54 -15.81 -14.43 3.14
N GLU A 55 -16.73 -13.61 2.60
CA GLU A 55 -17.03 -13.56 1.16
C GLU A 55 -15.81 -13.16 0.32
N ALA A 56 -15.03 -12.17 0.78
CA ALA A 56 -13.82 -11.76 0.07
C ALA A 56 -12.74 -12.86 0.16
N HIS A 57 -12.59 -13.53 1.30
CA HIS A 57 -11.68 -14.65 1.46
C HIS A 57 -12.05 -15.81 0.55
N ALA A 58 -13.35 -16.17 0.51
CA ALA A 58 -13.85 -17.20 -0.41
C ALA A 58 -13.50 -16.90 -1.86
N HIS A 59 -13.72 -15.65 -2.30
CA HIS A 59 -13.37 -15.22 -3.64
C HIS A 59 -11.86 -15.33 -3.91
N MET A 60 -11.02 -14.86 -2.99
CA MET A 60 -9.55 -14.91 -3.14
C MET A 60 -9.04 -16.35 -3.22
N ILE A 61 -9.56 -17.25 -2.40
CA ILE A 61 -9.21 -18.68 -2.41
C ILE A 61 -9.67 -19.34 -3.70
N ALA A 62 -10.95 -19.14 -4.09
CA ALA A 62 -11.52 -19.76 -5.28
C ALA A 62 -10.85 -19.27 -6.57
N SER A 63 -10.64 -17.96 -6.72
CA SER A 63 -10.03 -17.38 -7.93
C SER A 63 -8.59 -17.83 -8.15
N THR A 64 -7.85 -18.09 -7.06
CA THR A 64 -6.47 -18.61 -7.14
C THR A 64 -6.39 -20.12 -7.21
N GLY A 65 -7.48 -20.84 -6.94
CA GLY A 65 -7.48 -22.28 -6.85
C GLY A 65 -6.59 -22.78 -5.70
N SER A 66 -6.58 -22.06 -4.56
CA SER A 66 -5.82 -22.47 -3.39
C SER A 66 -6.34 -23.78 -2.84
N ARG A 67 -5.44 -24.76 -2.63
CA ARG A 67 -5.78 -26.11 -2.15
C ARG A 67 -5.79 -26.19 -0.63
N LEU A 68 -4.96 -25.40 0.01
CA LEU A 68 -4.79 -25.42 1.46
C LEU A 68 -4.84 -23.99 1.99
N ALA A 69 -5.40 -23.80 3.18
CA ALA A 69 -5.32 -22.55 3.92
C ALA A 69 -4.65 -22.78 5.28
N LEU A 70 -3.72 -21.88 5.62
CA LEU A 70 -3.12 -21.77 6.95
C LEU A 70 -3.66 -20.52 7.62
N VAL A 71 -4.24 -20.66 8.82
CA VAL A 71 -4.99 -19.57 9.45
C VAL A 71 -4.63 -19.42 10.93
N ASP A 72 -4.48 -18.18 11.38
CA ASP A 72 -4.39 -17.82 12.79
C ASP A 72 -5.70 -18.20 13.49
N GLU A 73 -5.62 -18.81 14.69
CA GLU A 73 -6.79 -19.25 15.46
C GLU A 73 -7.81 -18.10 15.66
N ALA A 74 -7.33 -16.90 15.94
CA ALA A 74 -8.20 -15.73 16.14
C ALA A 74 -8.98 -15.32 14.87
N LEU A 75 -8.58 -15.78 13.69
CA LEU A 75 -9.19 -15.48 12.41
C LEU A 75 -9.89 -16.69 11.76
N ALA A 76 -9.88 -17.84 12.42
CA ALA A 76 -10.39 -19.08 11.86
C ALA A 76 -11.89 -19.00 11.50
N SER A 77 -12.67 -18.24 12.24
CA SER A 77 -14.10 -18.01 11.96
C SER A 77 -14.36 -17.32 10.61
N GLU A 78 -13.40 -16.55 10.10
CA GLU A 78 -13.50 -15.87 8.78
C GLU A 78 -13.35 -16.85 7.60
N LEU A 79 -12.92 -18.10 7.84
CA LEU A 79 -12.84 -19.16 6.83
C LEU A 79 -13.86 -20.29 7.08
N ALA A 80 -14.73 -20.17 8.07
CA ALA A 80 -15.73 -21.18 8.37
C ALA A 80 -16.82 -21.25 7.28
N GLY A 81 -17.15 -22.47 6.83
CA GLY A 81 -18.26 -22.71 5.89
C GLY A 81 -17.98 -22.29 4.45
N LEU A 82 -16.69 -22.17 4.04
CA LEU A 82 -16.31 -21.80 2.68
C LEU A 82 -16.39 -22.94 1.65
N ASP A 83 -16.68 -24.17 2.04
CA ASP A 83 -16.61 -25.37 1.18
C ASP A 83 -17.38 -25.20 -0.15
N ALA A 84 -18.56 -24.61 -0.12
CA ALA A 84 -19.37 -24.38 -1.29
C ALA A 84 -18.86 -23.23 -2.19
N GLN A 85 -18.15 -22.26 -1.62
CA GLN A 85 -17.69 -21.05 -2.29
C GLN A 85 -16.24 -21.16 -2.78
N ALA A 86 -15.46 -22.07 -2.17
CA ALA A 86 -14.06 -22.34 -2.50
C ALA A 86 -13.83 -23.85 -2.69
N PRO A 87 -14.37 -24.46 -3.76
CA PRO A 87 -14.38 -25.92 -3.94
C PRO A 87 -12.99 -26.53 -4.13
N THR A 88 -11.97 -25.74 -4.39
CA THR A 88 -10.59 -26.20 -4.50
C THR A 88 -9.89 -26.32 -3.14
N LEU A 89 -10.49 -25.78 -2.08
CA LEU A 89 -9.92 -25.81 -0.73
C LEU A 89 -10.15 -27.17 -0.10
N GLU A 90 -9.09 -27.97 -0.03
CA GLU A 90 -9.13 -29.35 0.49
C GLU A 90 -8.95 -29.40 2.01
N ARG A 91 -8.23 -28.41 2.57
CA ARG A 91 -7.88 -28.43 4.00
C ARG A 91 -7.64 -27.02 4.56
N ILE A 92 -8.11 -26.79 5.77
CA ILE A 92 -7.77 -25.63 6.59
C ILE A 92 -6.94 -26.11 7.77
N ILE A 93 -5.74 -25.55 7.95
CA ILE A 93 -4.86 -25.78 9.10
C ILE A 93 -4.97 -24.55 10.00
N ILE A 94 -5.52 -24.75 11.20
CA ILE A 94 -5.64 -23.71 12.21
C ILE A 94 -4.39 -23.74 13.10
N ARG A 95 -3.80 -22.57 13.32
CA ARG A 95 -2.70 -22.42 14.28
C ARG A 95 -3.25 -22.28 15.69
N ASP A 96 -3.77 -23.37 16.20
CA ASP A 96 -4.24 -23.54 17.56
C ASP A 96 -3.13 -24.08 18.48
N HIS A 97 -3.49 -24.43 19.70
CA HIS A 97 -2.59 -25.04 20.69
C HIS A 97 -1.95 -26.38 20.26
N ASN A 98 -2.47 -27.06 19.23
CA ASN A 98 -1.92 -28.29 18.70
C ASN A 98 -0.92 -28.03 17.55
N TYR A 99 -0.88 -26.83 16.99
CA TYR A 99 -0.09 -26.49 15.82
C TYR A 99 1.40 -26.80 16.01
N GLU A 100 1.99 -26.42 17.15
CA GLU A 100 3.40 -26.66 17.43
C GLU A 100 3.72 -28.16 17.55
N ASN A 101 2.83 -28.96 18.12
CA ASN A 101 2.98 -30.41 18.18
C ASN A 101 2.93 -31.02 16.79
N TRP A 102 2.00 -30.58 15.94
CA TRP A 102 1.91 -31.01 14.55
C TRP A 102 3.18 -30.63 13.76
N LEU A 103 3.66 -29.40 13.88
CA LEU A 103 4.88 -28.93 13.21
C LEU A 103 6.12 -29.71 13.70
N ALA A 104 6.17 -30.06 14.98
CA ALA A 104 7.29 -30.80 15.56
C ALA A 104 7.47 -32.20 14.96
N THR A 105 6.39 -32.83 14.47
CA THR A 105 6.45 -34.18 13.87
C THR A 105 7.05 -34.20 12.47
N ALA A 106 7.05 -33.04 11.78
CA ALA A 106 7.54 -32.96 10.42
C ALA A 106 9.07 -33.04 10.33
N SER A 107 9.56 -33.56 9.19
CA SER A 107 10.98 -33.67 8.89
C SER A 107 11.65 -32.28 8.92
N ASP A 108 12.88 -32.25 9.45
CA ASP A 108 13.76 -31.08 9.40
C ASP A 108 14.79 -31.12 8.27
N ARG A 109 14.71 -32.13 7.41
CA ARG A 109 15.54 -32.23 6.20
C ARG A 109 15.03 -31.30 5.14
N ASP A 110 15.94 -30.59 4.47
CA ASP A 110 15.60 -29.76 3.31
C ASP A 110 14.88 -30.62 2.26
N PRO A 111 13.67 -30.24 1.82
CA PRO A 111 12.97 -30.98 0.77
C PRO A 111 13.62 -30.85 -0.60
N ASP A 112 14.49 -29.83 -0.79
CA ASP A 112 15.29 -29.57 -2.00
C ASP A 112 14.50 -29.70 -3.32
N PRO A 113 13.36 -29.01 -3.46
CA PRO A 113 12.60 -29.04 -4.70
C PRO A 113 13.35 -28.31 -5.81
N VAL A 114 13.07 -28.68 -7.06
CA VAL A 114 13.53 -27.88 -8.20
C VAL A 114 12.72 -26.57 -8.23
N VAL A 115 13.41 -25.43 -8.08
CA VAL A 115 12.81 -24.08 -8.13
C VAL A 115 13.36 -23.35 -9.34
N ALA A 116 12.47 -22.95 -10.26
CA ALA A 116 12.85 -22.12 -11.40
C ALA A 116 12.56 -20.64 -11.11
N PRO A 117 13.35 -19.71 -11.67
CA PRO A 117 13.05 -18.27 -11.58
C PRO A 117 11.66 -17.90 -12.11
N GLU A 118 11.13 -18.69 -13.03
CA GLU A 118 9.82 -18.54 -13.67
C GLU A 118 8.67 -19.15 -12.88
N ASP A 119 8.92 -19.89 -11.80
CA ASP A 119 7.85 -20.40 -10.94
C ASP A 119 7.16 -19.25 -10.19
N TYR A 120 5.84 -19.37 -10.01
CA TYR A 120 5.09 -18.39 -9.23
C TYR A 120 5.40 -18.52 -7.73
N CYS A 121 5.69 -17.40 -7.08
CA CYS A 121 6.01 -17.37 -5.65
C CYS A 121 4.89 -16.74 -4.80
N VAL A 122 4.16 -15.80 -5.36
CA VAL A 122 3.08 -15.12 -4.62
C VAL A 122 2.02 -14.56 -5.55
N ILE A 123 0.75 -14.67 -5.14
CA ILE A 123 -0.39 -13.97 -5.75
C ILE A 123 -0.96 -13.04 -4.69
N ARG A 124 -0.84 -11.73 -4.88
CA ARG A 124 -1.33 -10.69 -3.96
C ARG A 124 -2.58 -10.05 -4.53
N HIS A 125 -3.59 -9.87 -3.70
CA HIS A 125 -4.82 -9.28 -4.17
C HIS A 125 -4.83 -7.75 -4.00
N THR A 126 -5.42 -7.05 -4.97
CA THR A 126 -5.69 -5.62 -4.89
C THR A 126 -7.17 -5.39 -4.64
N GLY A 127 -7.49 -4.32 -3.92
CA GLY A 127 -8.87 -3.83 -3.83
C GLY A 127 -9.26 -3.20 -5.17
N GLY A 128 -9.83 -3.99 -6.06
CA GLY A 128 -10.27 -3.53 -7.38
C GLY A 128 -11.34 -2.43 -7.28
N THR A 129 -11.33 -1.50 -8.22
CA THR A 129 -12.40 -0.49 -8.40
C THR A 129 -13.76 -1.12 -8.73
N THR A 130 -13.78 -2.38 -9.16
CA THR A 130 -14.97 -3.18 -9.50
C THR A 130 -15.55 -3.95 -8.31
N GLY A 131 -15.00 -3.79 -7.09
CA GLY A 131 -15.52 -4.37 -5.85
C GLY A 131 -14.95 -5.75 -5.48
N LYS A 132 -14.48 -6.57 -6.41
CA LYS A 132 -13.86 -7.87 -6.10
C LYS A 132 -12.34 -7.78 -6.15
N PRO A 133 -11.61 -8.37 -5.17
CA PRO A 133 -10.15 -8.40 -5.18
C PRO A 133 -9.62 -9.16 -6.40
N LYS A 134 -8.61 -8.57 -7.10
CA LYS A 134 -7.91 -9.19 -8.23
C LYS A 134 -6.55 -9.70 -7.79
N GLY A 135 -6.19 -10.92 -8.19
CA GLY A 135 -4.90 -11.53 -7.86
C GLY A 135 -3.80 -11.04 -8.80
N VAL A 136 -2.79 -10.42 -8.25
CA VAL A 136 -1.57 -9.97 -8.95
C VAL A 136 -0.49 -11.01 -8.73
N ALA A 137 -0.06 -11.67 -9.79
CA ALA A 137 0.87 -12.79 -9.72
C ALA A 137 2.32 -12.36 -9.95
N TYR A 138 3.21 -12.88 -9.12
CA TYR A 138 4.64 -12.65 -9.20
C TYR A 138 5.41 -13.96 -9.27
N ARG A 139 6.45 -13.98 -10.12
CA ARG A 139 7.43 -15.08 -10.19
C ARG A 139 8.59 -14.86 -9.22
N HIS A 140 9.35 -15.89 -8.93
CA HIS A 140 10.54 -15.77 -8.06
C HIS A 140 11.51 -14.69 -8.57
N ARG A 141 11.80 -14.64 -9.89
CA ARG A 141 12.67 -13.62 -10.48
C ARG A 141 12.21 -12.20 -10.18
N SER A 142 10.89 -11.94 -10.35
CA SER A 142 10.32 -10.61 -10.12
C SER A 142 10.35 -10.25 -8.64
N TRP A 143 10.04 -11.19 -7.78
CA TRP A 143 10.05 -10.97 -6.33
C TRP A 143 11.46 -10.68 -5.79
N MET A 144 12.47 -11.37 -6.32
CA MET A 144 13.88 -11.13 -5.97
C MET A 144 14.35 -9.77 -6.48
N THR A 145 13.95 -9.35 -7.69
CA THR A 145 14.27 -8.02 -8.23
C THR A 145 13.66 -6.92 -7.38
N ILE A 146 12.39 -7.04 -6.99
CA ILE A 146 11.72 -6.11 -6.07
C ILE A 146 12.47 -6.04 -4.73
N SER A 147 12.83 -7.19 -4.17
CA SER A 147 13.58 -7.26 -2.92
C SER A 147 14.93 -6.55 -3.02
N ALA A 148 15.65 -6.74 -4.13
CA ALA A 148 16.92 -6.05 -4.40
C ALA A 148 16.74 -4.53 -4.59
N ALA A 149 15.65 -4.10 -5.23
CA ALA A 149 15.35 -2.69 -5.43
C ALA A 149 15.20 -1.93 -4.12
N PHE A 150 14.66 -2.56 -3.08
CA PHE A 150 14.56 -1.95 -1.75
C PHE A 150 15.92 -1.62 -1.12
N PHE A 151 16.99 -2.32 -1.49
CA PHE A 151 18.34 -1.98 -1.04
C PHE A 151 18.90 -0.70 -1.68
N SER A 152 18.32 -0.24 -2.79
CA SER A 152 18.77 0.97 -3.49
C SER A 152 18.10 2.26 -3.03
N ILE A 153 17.00 2.17 -2.26
CA ILE A 153 16.21 3.35 -1.87
C ILE A 153 16.54 3.92 -0.51
N GLY A 154 17.40 3.28 0.25
CA GLY A 154 17.73 3.73 1.61
C GLY A 154 19.14 3.32 2.05
N PRO A 155 19.49 3.62 3.30
CA PRO A 155 20.73 3.17 3.89
C PRO A 155 20.87 1.66 3.83
N GLN A 156 22.12 1.19 3.71
CA GLN A 156 22.41 -0.23 3.68
C GLN A 156 21.94 -0.92 4.96
N VAL A 157 21.22 -2.01 4.78
CA VAL A 157 20.85 -2.95 5.86
C VAL A 157 22.04 -3.86 6.14
N ALA A 158 22.41 -4.03 7.41
CA ALA A 158 23.54 -4.82 7.84
C ALA A 158 23.18 -5.76 9.00
N PRO A 159 24.01 -6.79 9.29
CA PRO A 159 23.87 -7.59 10.49
C PRO A 159 23.84 -6.70 11.75
N GLY A 160 22.87 -6.95 12.63
CA GLY A 160 22.64 -6.14 13.83
C GLY A 160 21.60 -5.03 13.67
N ASP A 161 21.19 -4.72 12.43
CA ASP A 161 20.03 -3.87 12.18
C ASP A 161 18.72 -4.57 12.55
N ALA A 162 17.66 -3.79 12.77
CA ALA A 162 16.33 -4.28 13.07
C ALA A 162 15.30 -3.55 12.19
N ILE A 163 14.45 -4.31 11.50
CA ILE A 163 13.38 -3.78 10.67
C ILE A 163 12.04 -4.03 11.35
N LEU A 164 11.27 -2.95 11.52
CA LEU A 164 9.95 -3.00 12.15
C LEU A 164 8.85 -3.18 11.12
N HIS A 165 8.07 -4.23 11.29
CA HIS A 165 6.87 -4.53 10.52
C HIS A 165 5.63 -4.20 11.34
N VAL A 166 5.10 -3.00 11.19
CA VAL A 166 3.85 -2.55 11.83
C VAL A 166 2.65 -2.68 10.91
N GLY A 167 2.86 -2.57 9.62
CA GLY A 167 1.85 -2.91 8.61
C GLY A 167 1.78 -4.43 8.38
N PRO A 168 0.67 -4.95 7.83
CA PRO A 168 0.52 -6.38 7.58
C PRO A 168 1.62 -6.95 6.68
N LEU A 169 2.21 -8.09 7.06
CA LEU A 169 3.17 -8.83 6.23
C LEU A 169 2.53 -9.32 4.91
N SER A 170 1.22 -9.50 4.91
CA SER A 170 0.45 -9.80 3.71
C SER A 170 0.44 -8.65 2.69
N HIS A 171 0.88 -7.44 3.08
CA HIS A 171 0.86 -6.22 2.25
C HIS A 171 2.24 -5.54 2.18
N ALA A 172 2.29 -4.20 2.08
CA ALA A 172 3.51 -3.43 1.82
C ALA A 172 4.67 -3.74 2.77
N SER A 173 4.39 -3.95 4.06
CA SER A 173 5.43 -4.29 5.05
C SER A 173 6.16 -5.58 4.74
N GLY A 174 5.51 -6.55 4.10
CA GLY A 174 6.10 -7.83 3.73
C GLY A 174 7.21 -7.75 2.66
N PHE A 175 7.31 -6.65 1.92
CA PHE A 175 8.39 -6.48 0.94
C PHE A 175 9.76 -6.28 1.61
N LEU A 176 9.80 -5.73 2.81
CA LEU A 176 11.04 -5.54 3.56
C LEU A 176 11.50 -6.78 4.34
N PHE A 177 10.63 -7.79 4.48
CA PHE A 177 10.91 -8.97 5.31
C PHE A 177 12.09 -9.79 4.76
N VAL A 178 12.01 -10.20 3.49
CA VAL A 178 13.07 -10.99 2.85
C VAL A 178 14.38 -10.20 2.73
N PRO A 179 14.39 -8.93 2.27
CA PRO A 179 15.58 -8.11 2.25
C PRO A 179 16.29 -8.01 3.60
N ALA A 180 15.55 -7.77 4.68
CA ALA A 180 16.10 -7.70 6.03
C ALA A 180 16.82 -9.01 6.41
N TRP A 181 16.14 -10.10 6.18
CA TRP A 181 16.64 -11.42 6.54
C TRP A 181 17.87 -11.82 5.74
N TYR A 182 17.87 -11.51 4.44
CA TYR A 182 18.99 -11.76 3.55
C TYR A 182 20.28 -11.05 3.99
N CYS A 183 20.15 -9.86 4.59
CA CYS A 183 21.26 -9.10 5.16
C CYS A 183 21.61 -9.48 6.60
N GLY A 184 20.96 -10.47 7.21
CA GLY A 184 21.19 -10.86 8.59
C GLY A 184 20.65 -9.85 9.64
N ALA A 185 19.70 -9.01 9.23
CA ALA A 185 18.99 -8.13 10.14
C ALA A 185 17.85 -8.85 10.85
N ARG A 186 17.41 -8.33 11.99
CA ARG A 186 16.23 -8.83 12.71
C ARG A 186 14.96 -8.27 12.09
N ASN A 187 13.95 -9.12 11.89
CA ASN A 187 12.58 -8.68 11.62
C ASN A 187 11.82 -8.61 12.96
N VAL A 188 11.32 -7.44 13.32
CA VAL A 188 10.51 -7.18 14.51
C VAL A 188 9.08 -6.93 14.06
N MET A 189 8.11 -7.64 14.63
CA MET A 189 6.73 -7.60 14.20
C MET A 189 5.82 -7.06 15.30
N MET A 190 4.92 -6.14 14.94
CA MET A 190 3.85 -5.65 15.80
C MET A 190 2.50 -6.17 15.28
N ASP A 191 1.65 -6.64 16.18
CA ASP A 191 0.26 -7.02 15.87
C ASP A 191 -0.64 -5.78 15.87
N GLY A 192 -0.52 -4.98 14.82
CA GLY A 192 -1.28 -3.75 14.66
C GLY A 192 -0.48 -2.48 15.01
N PHE A 193 -1.11 -1.34 14.72
CA PHE A 193 -0.52 -0.02 14.92
C PHE A 193 -1.20 0.74 16.06
N ASP A 194 -0.40 1.18 17.02
CA ASP A 194 -0.71 2.18 18.01
C ASP A 194 0.47 3.15 18.11
N PRO A 195 0.26 4.49 18.11
CA PRO A 195 1.36 5.45 18.10
C PRO A 195 2.33 5.31 19.27
N ALA A 196 1.84 5.12 20.49
CA ALA A 196 2.68 4.98 21.67
C ALA A 196 3.53 3.72 21.58
N SER A 197 2.90 2.57 21.34
CA SER A 197 3.57 1.28 21.19
C SER A 197 4.59 1.27 20.04
N PHE A 198 4.30 1.95 18.93
CA PHE A 198 5.23 2.10 17.81
C PHE A 198 6.50 2.85 18.26
N LEU A 199 6.35 4.00 18.91
CA LEU A 199 7.47 4.82 19.38
C LEU A 199 8.30 4.08 20.44
N ASP A 200 7.64 3.37 21.36
CA ASP A 200 8.31 2.55 22.37
C ASP A 200 9.12 1.42 21.73
N THR A 201 8.55 0.76 20.73
CA THR A 201 9.23 -0.33 19.99
C THR A 201 10.45 0.20 19.23
N LEU A 202 10.40 1.40 18.64
CA LEU A 202 11.55 2.00 17.97
C LEU A 202 12.75 2.12 18.92
N GLU A 203 12.51 2.50 20.17
CA GLU A 203 13.56 2.66 21.20
C GLU A 203 14.01 1.31 21.76
N GLN A 204 13.06 0.52 22.28
CA GLN A 204 13.34 -0.72 23.01
C GLN A 204 14.01 -1.78 22.14
N GLU A 205 13.51 -1.93 20.90
CA GLU A 205 14.04 -2.89 19.93
C GLU A 205 15.19 -2.30 19.09
N ARG A 206 15.58 -1.05 19.32
CA ARG A 206 16.64 -0.36 18.58
C ARG A 206 16.44 -0.44 17.07
N ILE A 207 15.23 -0.13 16.63
CA ILE A 207 14.82 -0.23 15.23
C ILE A 207 15.68 0.71 14.37
N SER A 208 16.20 0.16 13.27
CA SER A 208 16.96 0.90 12.27
C SER A 208 16.14 1.26 11.02
N HIS A 209 15.19 0.44 10.65
CA HIS A 209 14.38 0.60 9.44
C HIS A 209 12.90 0.33 9.74
N ALA A 210 12.01 1.14 9.21
CA ALA A 210 10.58 0.91 9.31
C ALA A 210 9.83 1.42 8.07
N PHE A 211 8.67 0.81 7.80
CA PHE A 211 7.69 1.29 6.85
C PHE A 211 6.44 1.77 7.59
N VAL A 212 5.95 2.97 7.25
CA VAL A 212 4.71 3.53 7.80
C VAL A 212 3.83 4.09 6.69
N ALA A 213 2.54 3.83 6.76
CA ALA A 213 1.59 4.51 5.89
C ALA A 213 1.42 5.98 6.34
N PRO A 214 1.05 6.91 5.43
CA PRO A 214 0.77 8.31 5.78
C PRO A 214 -0.25 8.49 6.91
N THR A 215 -1.25 7.62 6.99
CA THR A 215 -2.24 7.62 8.10
C THR A 215 -1.60 7.30 9.45
N MET A 216 -0.62 6.39 9.49
CA MET A 216 0.14 6.08 10.70
C MET A 216 1.02 7.27 11.09
N LEU A 217 1.70 7.89 10.12
CA LEU A 217 2.49 9.09 10.35
C LEU A 217 1.63 10.25 10.88
N ASN A 218 0.44 10.43 10.31
CA ASN A 218 -0.52 11.43 10.79
C ASN A 218 -0.94 11.17 12.24
N ALA A 219 -1.17 9.91 12.62
CA ALA A 219 -1.49 9.56 13.99
C ALA A 219 -0.32 9.84 14.95
N ILE A 220 0.92 9.55 14.54
CA ILE A 220 2.13 9.81 15.33
C ILE A 220 2.31 11.31 15.59
N VAL A 221 2.19 12.17 14.57
CA VAL A 221 2.38 13.61 14.73
C VAL A 221 1.30 14.31 15.56
N HIS A 222 0.21 13.62 15.85
CA HIS A 222 -0.86 14.09 16.74
C HIS A 222 -0.85 13.39 18.10
N HIS A 223 0.16 12.54 18.37
CA HIS A 223 0.35 11.92 19.67
C HIS A 223 1.31 12.77 20.51
N ASP A 224 0.83 13.31 21.64
CA ASP A 224 1.62 14.23 22.50
C ASP A 224 2.93 13.60 22.98
N GLY A 225 2.96 12.30 23.23
CA GLY A 225 4.15 11.56 23.66
C GLY A 225 5.20 11.32 22.56
N ALA A 226 5.01 11.82 21.34
CA ALA A 226 5.96 11.64 20.25
C ALA A 226 7.10 12.68 20.30
N TYR A 227 6.82 13.87 20.81
CA TYR A 227 7.77 14.97 20.79
C TYR A 227 8.78 14.86 21.92
N GLY A 228 10.04 15.25 21.63
CA GLY A 228 11.13 15.19 22.59
C GLY A 228 11.76 13.81 22.76
N ARG A 229 11.27 12.79 22.03
CA ARG A 229 11.90 11.47 21.98
C ARG A 229 13.12 11.47 21.07
N HIS A 230 14.00 10.48 21.24
CA HIS A 230 15.23 10.36 20.46
C HIS A 230 15.41 8.92 19.96
N PHE A 231 15.64 8.77 18.66
CA PHE A 231 15.73 7.47 17.98
C PHE A 231 17.11 7.29 17.32
N PRO A 232 18.20 7.10 18.11
CA PRO A 232 19.58 7.13 17.59
C PRO A 232 19.91 5.97 16.64
N ASN A 233 19.12 4.90 16.66
CA ASN A 233 19.34 3.75 15.77
C ASN A 233 18.54 3.87 14.46
N LEU A 234 17.52 4.74 14.39
CA LEU A 234 16.67 4.87 13.22
C LEU A 234 17.44 5.52 12.07
N LYS A 235 17.60 4.78 10.98
CA LYS A 235 18.32 5.18 9.76
C LYS A 235 17.36 5.44 8.61
N PHE A 236 16.20 4.76 8.60
CA PHE A 236 15.29 4.73 7.48
C PHE A 236 13.84 4.61 7.94
N LEU A 237 13.02 5.58 7.56
CA LEU A 237 11.59 5.58 7.77
C LEU A 237 10.91 5.85 6.43
N LEU A 238 10.50 4.78 5.76
CA LEU A 238 9.84 4.85 4.46
C LEU A 238 8.36 5.14 4.64
N SER A 239 7.88 6.20 4.01
CA SER A 239 6.44 6.47 3.91
C SER A 239 5.98 6.36 2.46
N ALA A 240 5.00 5.48 2.22
CA ALA A 240 4.48 5.19 0.89
C ALA A 240 3.03 4.69 0.96
N SER A 241 2.48 4.27 -0.16
CA SER A 241 1.13 3.72 -0.33
C SER A 241 -0.01 4.74 -0.45
N ALA A 242 0.18 6.00 -0.06
CA ALA A 242 -0.76 7.09 -0.26
C ALA A 242 0.00 8.44 -0.25
N PRO A 243 -0.57 9.52 -0.76
CA PRO A 243 -0.01 10.86 -0.59
C PRO A 243 0.09 11.23 0.89
N ILE A 244 1.12 12.01 1.22
CA ILE A 244 1.34 12.56 2.55
C ILE A 244 1.18 14.08 2.50
N SER A 245 0.46 14.65 3.46
CA SER A 245 0.32 16.10 3.52
C SER A 245 1.62 16.77 3.97
N GLU A 246 1.93 17.95 3.41
CA GLU A 246 3.11 18.71 3.77
C GLU A 246 3.18 19.02 5.28
N PRO A 247 2.08 19.41 5.98
CA PRO A 247 2.11 19.60 7.43
C PRO A 247 2.48 18.34 8.21
N THR A 248 1.95 17.19 7.82
CA THR A 248 2.29 15.91 8.46
C THR A 248 3.77 15.60 8.28
N LEU A 249 4.30 15.79 7.07
CA LEU A 249 5.70 15.56 6.77
C LEU A 249 6.62 16.47 7.60
N ARG A 250 6.34 17.79 7.64
CA ARG A 250 7.13 18.76 8.43
C ARG A 250 7.12 18.45 9.92
N LYS A 251 5.99 18.03 10.49
CA LYS A 251 5.89 17.60 11.88
C LYS A 251 6.65 16.30 12.13
N SER A 252 6.64 15.38 11.19
CA SER A 252 7.41 14.14 11.28
C SER A 252 8.92 14.41 11.39
N CYS A 253 9.41 15.45 10.67
CA CYS A 253 10.81 15.88 10.82
C CYS A 253 11.15 16.38 12.23
N GLN A 254 10.19 16.97 12.94
CA GLN A 254 10.41 17.42 14.32
C GLN A 254 10.54 16.25 15.31
N ILE A 255 9.91 15.11 14.99
CA ILE A 255 9.94 13.90 15.82
C ILE A 255 11.15 13.01 15.48
N PHE A 256 11.36 12.74 14.19
CA PHE A 256 12.34 11.73 13.75
C PHE A 256 13.62 12.36 13.18
N GLY A 257 13.67 13.68 12.97
CA GLY A 257 14.67 14.32 12.14
C GLY A 257 14.37 14.16 10.65
N ASN A 258 14.90 15.05 9.83
CA ASN A 258 14.69 15.03 8.38
C ASN A 258 15.57 14.00 7.66
N HIS A 259 16.63 13.50 8.30
CA HIS A 259 17.64 12.62 7.71
C HIS A 259 17.20 11.14 7.54
N VAL A 260 16.08 10.73 8.15
CA VAL A 260 15.59 9.34 8.09
C VAL A 260 14.38 9.14 7.20
N LEU A 261 13.68 10.24 6.85
CA LEU A 261 12.43 10.17 6.12
C LEU A 261 12.68 9.92 4.63
N HIS A 262 12.03 8.90 4.08
CA HIS A 262 12.09 8.54 2.67
C HIS A 262 10.68 8.40 2.09
N SER A 263 10.54 8.79 0.83
CA SER A 263 9.33 8.58 0.03
C SER A 263 9.49 7.39 -0.89
N GLY A 264 8.38 6.72 -1.19
CA GLY A 264 8.33 5.68 -2.22
C GLY A 264 6.97 5.63 -2.91
N TYR A 265 6.99 5.39 -4.20
CA TYR A 265 5.79 5.21 -5.02
C TYR A 265 5.85 3.90 -5.80
N GLY A 266 4.71 3.29 -5.90
CA GLY A 266 4.45 2.06 -6.65
C GLY A 266 3.08 1.48 -6.28
N GLN A 267 2.70 0.46 -7.01
CA GLN A 267 1.45 -0.27 -6.81
C GLN A 267 1.74 -1.76 -6.63
N THR A 268 0.73 -2.53 -6.24
CA THR A 268 0.89 -3.99 -6.16
C THR A 268 1.34 -4.58 -7.48
N GLU A 269 0.94 -3.99 -8.59
CA GLU A 269 1.26 -4.40 -9.96
C GLU A 269 2.70 -4.10 -10.37
N ILE A 270 3.30 -3.06 -9.79
CA ILE A 270 4.68 -2.64 -10.09
C ILE A 270 5.23 -1.78 -8.96
N LEU A 271 6.32 -2.23 -8.34
CA LEU A 271 6.91 -1.52 -7.19
C LEU A 271 8.34 -1.98 -6.88
N PRO A 272 9.11 -1.10 -6.24
CA PRO A 272 8.93 0.35 -6.23
C PRO A 272 9.35 0.93 -7.58
N ILE A 273 8.75 2.02 -8.04
CA ILE A 273 9.10 2.64 -9.33
C ILE A 273 9.68 4.05 -9.19
N ALA A 274 9.32 4.77 -8.14
CA ALA A 274 9.94 6.03 -7.80
C ALA A 274 10.22 6.10 -6.31
N SER A 275 11.29 6.78 -5.95
CA SER A 275 11.66 7.02 -4.55
C SER A 275 12.43 8.32 -4.40
N MET A 276 12.55 8.79 -3.18
CA MET A 276 13.27 9.99 -2.84
C MET A 276 13.79 9.90 -1.40
N GLY A 277 15.07 10.21 -1.24
CA GLY A 277 15.70 10.34 0.07
C GLY A 277 15.50 11.73 0.69
N PRO A 278 15.91 11.90 1.94
CA PRO A 278 15.68 13.14 2.68
C PRO A 278 16.36 14.35 2.06
N ASN A 279 17.55 14.20 1.46
CA ASN A 279 18.27 15.31 0.83
C ASN A 279 17.54 15.88 -0.38
N GLU A 280 16.82 15.05 -1.12
CA GLU A 280 15.99 15.50 -2.23
C GLU A 280 14.65 16.03 -1.73
N TRP A 281 14.01 15.30 -0.80
CA TRP A 281 12.66 15.64 -0.33
C TRP A 281 12.59 17.02 0.34
N PHE A 282 13.66 17.39 1.07
CA PHE A 282 13.78 18.67 1.76
C PHE A 282 14.76 19.63 1.08
N GLY A 283 15.28 19.27 -0.10
CA GLY A 283 16.17 20.09 -0.90
C GLY A 283 15.45 21.22 -1.64
N GLU A 284 16.21 22.24 -2.02
CA GLU A 284 15.74 23.33 -2.86
C GLU A 284 16.19 23.10 -4.29
N PHE A 285 15.23 23.02 -5.21
CA PHE A 285 15.45 22.85 -6.65
C PHE A 285 14.63 23.88 -7.40
N GLU A 286 15.30 24.71 -8.19
CA GLU A 286 14.64 25.77 -8.95
C GLU A 286 13.55 25.17 -9.89
N GLY A 287 12.35 25.71 -9.81
CA GLY A 287 11.21 25.24 -10.60
C GLY A 287 10.53 23.96 -10.08
N SER A 288 10.97 23.39 -8.95
CA SER A 288 10.39 22.18 -8.35
C SER A 288 9.85 22.41 -6.94
N ALA A 289 8.96 21.54 -6.52
CA ALA A 289 8.47 21.47 -5.14
C ALA A 289 8.60 20.03 -4.60
N PRO A 290 9.84 19.53 -4.33
CA PRO A 290 10.08 18.13 -4.00
C PRO A 290 9.28 17.62 -2.80
N ILE A 291 8.96 18.50 -1.85
CA ILE A 291 8.14 18.17 -0.68
C ILE A 291 6.75 17.62 -1.04
N ARG A 292 6.28 17.91 -2.27
CA ARG A 292 4.99 17.44 -2.82
C ARG A 292 5.16 16.29 -3.80
N ALA A 293 6.40 15.97 -4.19
CA ALA A 293 6.69 14.90 -5.11
C ALA A 293 6.71 13.53 -4.40
N VAL A 294 6.49 12.46 -5.17
CA VAL A 294 6.62 11.08 -4.66
C VAL A 294 8.00 10.50 -4.92
N GLY A 295 8.84 11.18 -5.66
CA GLY A 295 10.23 10.83 -5.91
C GLY A 295 10.65 11.03 -7.35
N ARG A 296 11.77 10.43 -7.70
CA ARG A 296 12.28 10.28 -9.08
C ARG A 296 12.26 8.81 -9.47
N PRO A 297 12.23 8.49 -10.78
CA PRO A 297 12.34 7.11 -11.24
C PRO A 297 13.54 6.42 -10.60
N MET A 298 13.32 5.21 -10.11
CA MET A 298 14.38 4.38 -9.54
C MET A 298 15.26 3.77 -10.63
N SER A 299 16.46 3.35 -10.23
CA SER A 299 17.33 2.58 -11.14
C SER A 299 16.62 1.30 -11.60
N GLY A 300 16.52 1.12 -12.92
CA GLY A 300 15.84 0.00 -13.55
C GLY A 300 14.34 0.20 -13.79
N ALA A 301 13.73 1.28 -13.27
CA ALA A 301 12.35 1.63 -13.56
C ALA A 301 12.29 2.80 -14.56
N ASP A 302 11.53 2.60 -15.63
CA ASP A 302 11.16 3.65 -16.57
C ASP A 302 9.76 4.17 -16.23
N ILE A 303 9.57 5.48 -16.27
CA ILE A 303 8.27 6.13 -16.07
C ILE A 303 8.03 7.11 -17.21
N GLU A 304 6.85 7.03 -17.79
CA GLU A 304 6.34 7.99 -18.76
C GLU A 304 4.99 8.56 -18.30
N ILE A 305 4.72 9.78 -18.72
CA ILE A 305 3.39 10.39 -18.60
C ILE A 305 2.76 10.36 -19.99
N ARG A 306 1.60 9.75 -20.13
CA ARG A 306 0.92 9.59 -21.43
C ARG A 306 -0.48 10.23 -21.42
N ASN A 307 -0.86 10.79 -22.57
CA ASN A 307 -2.23 11.23 -22.78
C ASN A 307 -3.15 10.03 -23.14
N GLU A 308 -4.44 10.30 -23.37
CA GLU A 308 -5.46 9.31 -23.73
C GLU A 308 -5.13 8.57 -25.05
N ASP A 309 -4.41 9.20 -25.98
CA ASP A 309 -3.97 8.60 -27.24
C ASP A 309 -2.67 7.77 -27.09
N GLY A 310 -2.15 7.63 -25.88
CA GLY A 310 -0.90 6.92 -25.58
C GLY A 310 0.39 7.69 -25.92
N LYS A 311 0.29 8.97 -26.33
CA LYS A 311 1.44 9.81 -26.64
C LYS A 311 2.14 10.26 -25.35
N VAL A 312 3.46 10.13 -25.32
CA VAL A 312 4.30 10.62 -24.22
C VAL A 312 4.25 12.15 -24.17
N LEU A 313 3.98 12.68 -23.00
CA LEU A 313 3.87 14.10 -22.68
C LEU A 313 5.23 14.68 -22.23
N GLY A 314 5.35 16.00 -22.36
CA GLY A 314 6.53 16.74 -21.91
C GLY A 314 6.49 17.05 -20.39
N PRO A 315 7.58 17.70 -19.89
CA PRO A 315 7.64 18.10 -18.49
C PRO A 315 6.48 19.03 -18.11
N ASN A 316 5.95 18.85 -16.88
CA ASN A 316 4.84 19.59 -16.31
C ASN A 316 3.48 19.41 -17.02
N GLU A 317 3.38 18.48 -17.96
CA GLU A 317 2.11 18.11 -18.59
C GLU A 317 1.47 16.94 -17.83
N PRO A 318 0.23 17.07 -17.31
CA PRO A 318 -0.44 16.01 -16.59
C PRO A 318 -1.00 14.94 -17.54
N GLY A 319 -0.87 13.67 -17.15
CA GLY A 319 -1.41 12.53 -17.88
C GLY A 319 -1.35 11.24 -17.05
N GLU A 320 -1.69 10.10 -17.65
CA GLU A 320 -1.59 8.81 -16.99
C GLU A 320 -0.12 8.43 -16.76
N ILE A 321 0.19 8.02 -15.53
CA ILE A 321 1.50 7.45 -15.22
C ILE A 321 1.53 6.04 -15.75
N VAL A 322 2.44 5.75 -16.66
CA VAL A 322 2.78 4.39 -17.08
C VAL A 322 4.21 4.07 -16.68
N ALA A 323 4.45 2.84 -16.27
CA ALA A 323 5.76 2.45 -15.79
C ALA A 323 6.17 1.08 -16.31
N ARG A 324 7.46 0.88 -16.45
CA ARG A 324 8.08 -0.39 -16.78
C ARG A 324 9.24 -0.63 -15.83
N PHE A 325 9.27 -1.82 -15.22
CA PHE A 325 10.37 -2.25 -14.38
C PHE A 325 10.70 -3.69 -14.74
N GLU A 326 11.66 -3.89 -15.62
CA GLU A 326 12.02 -5.20 -16.14
C GLU A 326 12.34 -6.16 -14.98
N ASN A 327 11.64 -7.29 -14.94
CA ASN A 327 11.69 -8.27 -13.85
C ASN A 327 11.33 -7.75 -12.44
N GLY A 328 10.81 -6.53 -12.31
CA GLY A 328 10.36 -5.94 -11.04
C GLY A 328 8.88 -5.58 -11.04
N GLN A 329 8.10 -6.14 -11.97
CA GLN A 329 6.66 -5.92 -12.08
C GLN A 329 5.91 -7.26 -12.06
N MET A 330 4.58 -7.19 -11.94
CA MET A 330 3.72 -8.37 -12.00
C MET A 330 3.90 -9.13 -13.31
N GLU A 331 3.64 -10.42 -13.29
CA GLU A 331 3.55 -11.22 -14.50
C GLU A 331 2.20 -11.04 -15.18
N GLU A 332 1.13 -11.14 -14.39
CA GLU A 332 -0.25 -11.07 -14.86
C GLU A 332 -1.24 -10.80 -13.71
N PHE A 333 -2.46 -10.46 -14.04
CA PHE A 333 -3.60 -10.70 -13.17
C PHE A 333 -4.00 -12.17 -13.29
N TRP A 334 -3.92 -12.89 -12.19
CA TRP A 334 -4.12 -14.34 -12.12
C TRP A 334 -5.48 -14.76 -12.65
N ASN A 335 -5.50 -15.61 -13.69
CA ASN A 335 -6.70 -16.07 -14.37
C ASN A 335 -7.58 -14.94 -14.95
N ASP A 336 -7.03 -13.76 -15.21
CA ASP A 336 -7.74 -12.61 -15.79
C ASP A 336 -6.92 -11.99 -16.94
N PRO A 337 -6.88 -12.67 -18.11
CA PRO A 337 -6.11 -12.19 -19.25
C PRO A 337 -6.65 -10.87 -19.84
N GLU A 338 -7.95 -10.60 -19.69
CA GLU A 338 -8.56 -9.35 -20.14
C GLU A 338 -8.06 -8.17 -19.32
N GLU A 339 -8.04 -8.30 -18.00
CA GLU A 339 -7.49 -7.26 -17.12
C GLU A 339 -5.98 -7.12 -17.32
N THR A 340 -5.27 -8.23 -17.53
CA THR A 340 -3.84 -8.20 -17.82
C THR A 340 -3.56 -7.39 -19.09
N ALA A 341 -4.27 -7.67 -20.19
CA ALA A 341 -4.14 -6.94 -21.45
C ALA A 341 -4.54 -5.46 -21.32
N ARG A 342 -5.56 -5.17 -20.49
CA ARG A 342 -6.00 -3.80 -20.23
C ARG A 342 -4.94 -2.97 -19.48
N ARG A 343 -4.23 -3.60 -18.55
CA ARG A 343 -3.27 -2.94 -17.64
C ARG A 343 -1.82 -3.03 -18.11
N MET A 344 -1.51 -3.95 -18.99
CA MET A 344 -0.15 -4.15 -19.51
C MET A 344 -0.15 -4.10 -21.04
N GLU A 345 0.72 -3.26 -21.61
CA GLU A 345 0.90 -3.11 -23.03
C GLU A 345 2.39 -2.92 -23.34
N ASP A 346 2.96 -3.78 -24.16
CA ASP A 346 4.39 -3.75 -24.56
C ASP A 346 5.36 -3.68 -23.37
N GLY A 347 5.05 -4.39 -22.27
CA GLY A 347 5.83 -4.39 -21.04
C GLY A 347 5.62 -3.17 -20.14
N TRP A 348 4.79 -2.21 -20.54
CA TRP A 348 4.40 -1.08 -19.71
C TRP A 348 3.15 -1.40 -18.88
N VAL A 349 3.18 -1.05 -17.61
CA VAL A 349 2.04 -1.14 -16.70
C VAL A 349 1.34 0.22 -16.63
N LYS A 350 0.06 0.24 -16.99
CA LYS A 350 -0.83 1.39 -16.82
C LYS A 350 -1.25 1.47 -15.34
N THR A 351 -0.76 2.48 -14.63
CA THR A 351 -1.00 2.57 -13.18
C THR A 351 -2.43 2.97 -12.82
N GLY A 352 -3.11 3.69 -13.73
CA GLY A 352 -4.40 4.32 -13.48
C GLY A 352 -4.29 5.52 -12.50
N ASP A 353 -3.08 5.94 -12.17
CA ASP A 353 -2.80 7.18 -11.46
C ASP A 353 -2.47 8.28 -12.48
N VAL A 354 -2.93 9.51 -12.20
CA VAL A 354 -2.60 10.71 -12.98
C VAL A 354 -1.47 11.44 -12.29
N GLY A 355 -0.47 11.83 -13.06
CA GLY A 355 0.69 12.56 -12.55
C GLY A 355 1.38 13.41 -13.60
N MET A 356 2.46 14.03 -13.21
CA MET A 356 3.37 14.76 -14.11
C MET A 356 4.81 14.61 -13.61
N ILE A 357 5.77 14.76 -14.53
CA ILE A 357 7.19 14.85 -14.20
C ILE A 357 7.63 16.28 -14.51
N ASP A 358 8.34 16.92 -13.58
CA ASP A 358 8.87 18.26 -13.81
C ASP A 358 10.23 18.23 -14.59
N THR A 359 10.76 19.41 -14.87
CA THR A 359 12.04 19.56 -15.60
C THR A 359 13.25 19.03 -14.84
N ASN A 360 13.14 18.83 -13.53
CA ASN A 360 14.18 18.24 -12.69
C ASN A 360 13.97 16.72 -12.47
N GLY A 361 12.94 16.13 -13.10
CA GLY A 361 12.67 14.69 -13.05
C GLY A 361 11.88 14.26 -11.81
N PHE A 362 11.32 15.16 -11.01
CA PHE A 362 10.47 14.80 -9.90
C PHE A 362 9.08 14.41 -10.40
N LEU A 363 8.60 13.26 -9.93
CA LEU A 363 7.26 12.74 -10.20
C LEU A 363 6.27 13.27 -9.14
N TYR A 364 5.21 13.90 -9.61
CA TYR A 364 4.10 14.37 -8.79
C TYR A 364 2.88 13.51 -9.05
N LEU A 365 2.32 12.93 -8.00
CA LEU A 365 1.05 12.23 -8.07
C LEU A 365 -0.07 13.24 -7.87
N LEU A 366 -0.90 13.42 -8.87
CA LEU A 366 -2.02 14.37 -8.84
C LEU A 366 -3.26 13.71 -8.25
N ASP A 367 -3.71 12.59 -8.81
CA ASP A 367 -4.78 11.76 -8.25
C ASP A 367 -4.90 10.41 -8.99
N ARG A 368 -5.92 9.63 -8.61
CA ARG A 368 -6.36 8.49 -9.41
C ARG A 368 -7.32 8.96 -10.49
N ASN A 369 -7.24 8.35 -11.67
CA ASN A 369 -8.11 8.69 -12.79
C ASN A 369 -9.60 8.59 -12.41
N ASN A 370 -9.97 7.61 -11.59
CA ASN A 370 -11.33 7.40 -11.10
C ASN A 370 -11.79 8.35 -9.97
N ASP A 371 -10.88 9.08 -9.35
CA ASP A 371 -11.19 10.03 -8.26
C ASP A 371 -11.14 11.48 -8.74
N MET A 372 -10.60 11.74 -9.93
CA MET A 372 -10.60 13.05 -10.57
C MET A 372 -12.03 13.58 -10.72
N ILE A 373 -12.23 14.83 -10.38
CA ILE A 373 -13.54 15.51 -10.43
C ILE A 373 -13.59 16.35 -11.70
N VAL A 374 -14.54 16.06 -12.57
CA VAL A 374 -14.74 16.85 -13.80
C VAL A 374 -15.83 17.88 -13.55
N SER A 375 -15.42 19.11 -13.25
CA SER A 375 -16.31 20.22 -12.93
C SER A 375 -16.30 21.29 -14.01
N GLY A 376 -17.39 21.39 -14.77
CA GLY A 376 -17.51 22.41 -15.82
C GLY A 376 -16.40 22.35 -16.88
N GLY A 377 -15.88 21.15 -17.18
CA GLY A 377 -14.79 20.95 -18.12
C GLY A 377 -13.38 21.12 -17.53
N PHE A 378 -13.27 21.39 -16.24
CA PHE A 378 -11.98 21.44 -15.53
C PHE A 378 -11.73 20.12 -14.80
N ASN A 379 -10.55 19.57 -14.98
CA ASN A 379 -10.05 18.46 -14.19
C ASN A 379 -9.58 18.98 -12.83
N ILE A 380 -10.26 18.57 -11.77
CA ILE A 380 -9.94 18.95 -10.39
C ILE A 380 -9.45 17.71 -9.66
N TYR A 381 -8.28 17.80 -9.10
CA TYR A 381 -7.64 16.71 -8.36
C TYR A 381 -7.92 16.87 -6.87
N PRO A 382 -8.67 15.96 -6.24
CA PRO A 382 -8.97 15.97 -4.81
C PRO A 382 -7.77 16.23 -3.91
N THR A 383 -6.64 15.58 -4.20
CA THR A 383 -5.41 15.67 -3.40
C THR A 383 -4.86 17.11 -3.31
N GLU A 384 -5.00 17.93 -4.37
CA GLU A 384 -4.59 19.35 -4.31
C GLU A 384 -5.40 20.13 -3.28
N ILE A 385 -6.70 19.88 -3.23
CA ILE A 385 -7.62 20.54 -2.29
C ILE A 385 -7.38 20.03 -0.87
N GLU A 386 -7.22 18.70 -0.71
CA GLU A 386 -6.91 18.05 0.57
C GLU A 386 -5.64 18.63 1.20
N ASN A 387 -4.59 18.82 0.41
CA ASN A 387 -3.32 19.40 0.88
C ASN A 387 -3.52 20.83 1.42
N VAL A 388 -4.33 21.65 0.77
CA VAL A 388 -4.63 23.01 1.24
C VAL A 388 -5.46 23.00 2.52
N ILE A 389 -6.46 22.14 2.60
CA ILE A 389 -7.32 22.04 3.78
C ILE A 389 -6.54 21.46 4.98
N ALA A 390 -5.65 20.51 4.75
CA ALA A 390 -4.81 19.92 5.79
C ALA A 390 -3.85 20.92 6.47
N ASP A 391 -3.53 22.05 5.80
CA ASP A 391 -2.73 23.12 6.38
C ASP A 391 -3.48 23.87 7.49
N HIS A 392 -4.80 23.75 7.56
CA HIS A 392 -5.58 24.44 8.59
C HIS A 392 -5.35 23.80 9.96
N PRO A 393 -4.97 24.59 11.00
CA PRO A 393 -4.51 24.07 12.30
C PRO A 393 -5.55 23.23 13.05
N GLY A 394 -6.84 23.46 12.79
CA GLY A 394 -7.94 22.73 13.40
C GLY A 394 -8.35 21.44 12.66
N VAL A 395 -7.77 21.15 11.50
CA VAL A 395 -8.09 19.94 10.72
C VAL A 395 -7.25 18.76 11.22
N LEU A 396 -7.90 17.63 11.45
CA LEU A 396 -7.28 16.35 11.81
C LEU A 396 -7.14 15.42 10.60
N GLU A 397 -8.22 15.26 9.83
CA GLU A 397 -8.27 14.48 8.59
C GLU A 397 -9.16 15.19 7.58
N VAL A 398 -8.88 14.97 6.29
CA VAL A 398 -9.70 15.50 5.20
C VAL A 398 -9.76 14.51 4.06
N ALA A 399 -10.92 14.43 3.41
CA ALA A 399 -11.11 13.76 2.14
C ALA A 399 -11.97 14.63 1.24
N VAL A 400 -11.54 14.77 -0.02
CA VAL A 400 -12.27 15.50 -1.05
C VAL A 400 -12.74 14.53 -2.12
N PHE A 401 -13.97 14.68 -2.60
CA PHE A 401 -14.54 13.83 -3.65
C PHE A 401 -15.60 14.58 -4.44
N GLY A 402 -15.85 14.11 -5.67
CA GLY A 402 -16.86 14.69 -6.54
C GLY A 402 -18.27 14.30 -6.12
N VAL A 403 -19.16 15.29 -6.09
CA VAL A 403 -20.60 15.08 -5.91
C VAL A 403 -21.37 15.67 -7.10
N PRO A 404 -22.59 15.19 -7.40
CA PRO A 404 -23.40 15.70 -8.50
C PRO A 404 -23.67 17.20 -8.39
N HIS A 405 -23.63 17.89 -9.54
CA HIS A 405 -23.95 19.31 -9.62
C HIS A 405 -24.69 19.63 -10.92
N GLU A 406 -25.87 20.22 -10.85
CA GLU A 406 -26.76 20.47 -12.00
C GLU A 406 -26.08 21.20 -13.16
N LYS A 407 -25.25 22.21 -12.84
CA LYS A 407 -24.60 23.07 -13.83
C LYS A 407 -23.26 22.55 -14.31
N TRP A 408 -22.47 21.93 -13.40
CA TRP A 408 -21.06 21.59 -13.65
C TRP A 408 -20.81 20.09 -13.87
N GLY A 409 -21.85 19.28 -13.80
CA GLY A 409 -21.74 17.82 -13.78
C GLY A 409 -21.32 17.31 -12.41
N GLU A 410 -20.10 17.62 -12.02
CA GLU A 410 -19.57 17.36 -10.69
C GLU A 410 -19.05 18.64 -10.03
N THR A 411 -18.94 18.61 -8.69
CA THR A 411 -18.29 19.65 -7.91
C THR A 411 -17.57 19.05 -6.71
N PRO A 412 -16.44 19.62 -6.24
CA PRO A 412 -15.77 19.13 -5.05
C PRO A 412 -16.62 19.31 -3.78
N LEU A 413 -16.66 18.26 -2.96
CA LEU A 413 -17.11 18.29 -1.57
C LEU A 413 -15.95 17.89 -0.67
N ALA A 414 -15.70 18.64 0.39
CA ALA A 414 -14.71 18.30 1.40
C ALA A 414 -15.38 17.71 2.65
N MET A 415 -14.99 16.53 3.06
CA MET A 415 -15.32 15.96 4.36
C MET A 415 -14.14 16.14 5.30
N VAL A 416 -14.35 16.86 6.40
CA VAL A 416 -13.30 17.30 7.32
C VAL A 416 -13.57 16.75 8.71
N ARG A 417 -12.61 16.01 9.23
CA ARG A 417 -12.58 15.65 10.65
C ARG A 417 -11.80 16.70 11.40
N VAL A 418 -12.46 17.30 12.39
CA VAL A 418 -11.85 18.37 13.19
C VAL A 418 -11.11 17.80 14.40
N LYS A 419 -10.08 18.52 14.86
CA LYS A 419 -9.40 18.20 16.12
C LYS A 419 -10.31 18.44 17.31
N PRO A 420 -10.19 17.68 18.40
CA PRO A 420 -10.93 17.93 19.62
C PRO A 420 -10.80 19.40 20.09
N GLY A 421 -11.92 20.05 20.31
CA GLY A 421 -11.96 21.45 20.75
C GLY A 421 -11.72 22.51 19.68
N ALA A 422 -11.39 22.13 18.46
CA ALA A 422 -11.26 23.10 17.36
C ALA A 422 -12.63 23.56 16.88
N GLN A 423 -12.74 24.84 16.58
CA GLN A 423 -13.91 25.44 15.93
C GLN A 423 -13.48 25.93 14.56
N ILE A 424 -14.07 25.34 13.53
CA ILE A 424 -13.80 25.66 12.13
C ILE A 424 -15.15 25.83 11.43
N THR A 425 -15.25 26.83 10.59
CA THR A 425 -16.46 27.06 9.79
C THR A 425 -16.25 26.57 8.35
N GLU A 426 -17.37 26.25 7.68
CA GLU A 426 -17.37 25.89 6.27
C GLU A 426 -16.77 27.02 5.42
N THR A 427 -17.12 28.26 5.73
CA THR A 427 -16.63 29.45 5.01
C THR A 427 -15.13 29.60 5.10
N GLU A 428 -14.52 29.36 6.27
CA GLU A 428 -13.06 29.41 6.45
C GLU A 428 -12.33 28.42 5.53
N ILE A 429 -12.82 27.19 5.45
CA ILE A 429 -12.22 26.17 4.59
C ILE A 429 -12.41 26.49 3.11
N ILE A 430 -13.60 26.91 2.70
CA ILE A 430 -13.88 27.30 1.30
C ILE A 430 -13.01 28.49 0.89
N ASP A 431 -12.87 29.48 1.76
CA ASP A 431 -12.09 30.70 1.49
C ASP A 431 -10.59 30.40 1.44
N LEU A 432 -10.10 29.51 2.31
CA LEU A 432 -8.73 29.04 2.30
C LEU A 432 -8.37 28.40 0.94
N VAL A 433 -9.23 27.49 0.45
CA VAL A 433 -9.02 26.84 -0.84
C VAL A 433 -9.15 27.85 -1.99
N ARG A 434 -10.15 28.73 -1.94
CA ARG A 434 -10.34 29.77 -2.97
C ARG A 434 -9.14 30.69 -3.09
N GLN A 435 -8.54 31.09 -1.98
CA GLN A 435 -7.37 31.97 -1.96
C GLN A 435 -6.13 31.30 -2.53
N ARG A 436 -5.93 30.00 -2.27
CA ARG A 436 -4.72 29.28 -2.68
C ARG A 436 -4.83 28.63 -4.05
N LEU A 437 -6.00 28.12 -4.43
CA LEU A 437 -6.21 27.32 -5.66
C LEU A 437 -7.20 27.97 -6.64
N GLY A 438 -7.82 29.09 -6.28
CA GLY A 438 -8.79 29.76 -7.12
C GLY A 438 -10.22 29.25 -6.97
N SER A 439 -11.17 29.97 -7.59
CA SER A 439 -12.60 29.69 -7.42
C SER A 439 -13.07 28.40 -8.08
N ALA A 440 -12.39 27.91 -9.09
CA ALA A 440 -12.76 26.69 -9.79
C ALA A 440 -12.56 25.42 -8.93
N LYS A 441 -11.54 25.44 -8.07
CA LYS A 441 -11.16 24.26 -7.24
C LYS A 441 -11.76 24.31 -5.82
N LYS A 442 -12.42 25.40 -5.42
CA LYS A 442 -13.02 25.49 -4.09
C LYS A 442 -14.12 24.45 -3.90
N PRO A 443 -14.24 23.80 -2.73
CA PRO A 443 -15.38 22.95 -2.43
C PRO A 443 -16.69 23.71 -2.52
N SER A 444 -17.73 23.09 -3.05
CA SER A 444 -19.10 23.64 -3.01
C SER A 444 -19.72 23.49 -1.63
N LYS A 445 -19.22 22.51 -0.85
CA LYS A 445 -19.70 22.21 0.50
C LYS A 445 -18.57 21.61 1.34
N VAL A 446 -18.57 21.92 2.64
CA VAL A 446 -17.73 21.27 3.64
C VAL A 446 -18.63 20.56 4.65
N VAL A 447 -18.38 19.29 4.88
CA VAL A 447 -19.08 18.48 5.87
C VAL A 447 -18.11 18.13 7.00
N PHE A 448 -18.44 18.53 8.21
CA PHE A 448 -17.64 18.21 9.38
C PHE A 448 -18.10 16.89 10.01
N THR A 449 -17.12 16.09 10.45
CA THR A 449 -17.36 14.82 11.15
C THR A 449 -16.47 14.71 12.39
N ALA A 450 -16.99 14.07 13.42
CA ALA A 450 -16.23 13.66 14.58
C ALA A 450 -15.65 12.23 14.39
N GLU A 451 -16.31 11.44 13.53
CA GLU A 451 -15.92 10.05 13.27
C GLU A 451 -14.69 9.97 12.35
N PRO A 452 -13.84 8.96 12.54
CA PRO A 452 -12.73 8.68 11.63
C PRO A 452 -13.22 8.47 10.19
N LEU A 453 -12.46 8.96 9.22
CA LEU A 453 -12.76 8.70 7.81
C LEU A 453 -12.63 7.20 7.52
N PRO A 454 -13.49 6.62 6.65
CA PRO A 454 -13.45 5.21 6.32
C PRO A 454 -12.14 4.86 5.60
N LEU A 455 -11.45 3.83 6.11
CA LEU A 455 -10.20 3.37 5.56
C LEU A 455 -10.37 2.01 4.88
N SER A 456 -9.57 1.78 3.85
CA SER A 456 -9.40 0.47 3.25
C SER A 456 -8.64 -0.46 4.20
N ASN A 457 -8.57 -1.74 3.85
CA ASN A 457 -7.83 -2.75 4.61
C ASN A 457 -6.31 -2.43 4.73
N VAL A 458 -5.83 -1.55 3.88
CA VAL A 458 -4.43 -1.09 3.83
C VAL A 458 -4.25 0.34 4.36
N GLY A 459 -5.27 0.90 5.03
CA GLY A 459 -5.20 2.21 5.67
C GLY A 459 -5.35 3.42 4.73
N LYS A 460 -5.87 3.25 3.51
CA LYS A 460 -6.18 4.34 2.58
C LYS A 460 -7.60 4.82 2.77
N VAL A 461 -7.85 6.13 2.68
CA VAL A 461 -9.21 6.69 2.73
C VAL A 461 -10.04 6.16 1.56
N LEU A 462 -11.22 5.62 1.86
CA LEU A 462 -12.18 5.08 0.89
C LEU A 462 -13.12 6.19 0.42
N ARG A 463 -12.66 7.04 -0.53
CA ARG A 463 -13.50 8.09 -1.12
C ARG A 463 -14.78 7.55 -1.75
N SER A 464 -14.74 6.34 -2.32
CA SER A 464 -15.93 5.68 -2.87
C SER A 464 -17.06 5.54 -1.86
N LYS A 465 -16.74 5.10 -0.62
CA LYS A 465 -17.74 5.02 0.46
C LYS A 465 -18.28 6.38 0.90
N LEU A 466 -17.43 7.41 0.87
CA LEU A 466 -17.83 8.75 1.24
C LEU A 466 -18.76 9.38 0.22
N ARG A 467 -18.54 9.13 -1.07
CA ARG A 467 -19.36 9.70 -2.15
C ARG A 467 -20.65 8.92 -2.43
N GLU A 468 -20.70 7.62 -2.12
CA GLU A 468 -21.84 6.74 -2.39
C GLU A 468 -23.21 7.34 -2.00
N PRO A 469 -23.41 7.93 -0.80
CA PRO A 469 -24.68 8.53 -0.42
C PRO A 469 -25.11 9.71 -1.31
N TYR A 470 -24.16 10.41 -1.93
CA TYR A 470 -24.46 11.58 -2.78
C TYR A 470 -24.79 11.20 -4.22
N TRP A 471 -24.42 9.98 -4.63
CA TRP A 471 -24.68 9.43 -5.96
C TRP A 471 -25.84 8.42 -5.99
N ALA A 472 -26.48 8.17 -4.85
CA ALA A 472 -27.63 7.26 -4.77
C ALA A 472 -28.75 7.69 -5.72
N GLY A 473 -29.05 6.85 -6.73
CA GLY A 473 -30.08 7.12 -7.73
C GLY A 473 -29.65 8.04 -8.87
N GLN A 474 -28.37 8.33 -9.02
CA GLN A 474 -27.83 9.12 -10.13
C GLN A 474 -26.67 8.38 -10.79
N ASP A 475 -26.62 8.41 -12.13
CA ASP A 475 -25.47 7.87 -12.87
C ASP A 475 -24.33 8.91 -12.87
N ARG A 476 -23.14 8.47 -12.49
CA ARG A 476 -21.94 9.31 -12.63
C ARG A 476 -21.63 9.46 -14.11
N ARG A 477 -21.89 10.63 -14.67
CA ARG A 477 -21.47 10.97 -16.03
C ARG A 477 -20.01 11.43 -15.98
N ILE A 478 -19.09 10.52 -16.20
CA ILE A 478 -17.71 10.87 -16.55
C ILE A 478 -17.80 11.33 -18.01
N SER A 479 -17.58 12.60 -18.27
CA SER A 479 -17.45 13.11 -19.65
C SER A 479 -16.12 12.59 -20.19
N GLY A 480 -16.14 11.53 -20.97
CA GLY A 480 -14.95 10.96 -21.61
C GLY A 480 -14.90 9.43 -21.54
N ALA A 481 -16.04 8.72 -21.60
CA ALA A 481 -16.10 7.30 -21.91
C ALA A 481 -16.79 7.14 -23.27
#